data_8bf95a743a1ea8531f3355869cb96257
#
_entry.id   8bf95a743a1ea8531f3355869cb96257
#
_cell.length_a   1.000
_cell.length_b   1.000
_cell.length_c   1.000
_cell.angle_alpha   90.00
_cell.angle_beta   90.00
_cell.angle_gamma   90.00
#
_symmetry.space_group_name_H-M   'P 1'
#
loop_
_entity.id
_entity.type
_entity.pdbx_description
1 polymer ?
#
loop_
_entity_poly.entity_id
_entity_poly.type
_entity_poly.pdbx_seq_one_letter_code
_entity_poly.pdbx_strand_id
1 'polypeptide(L)'
;MSNRLPHTEHTERPWRIHEIAPDFDVQDVWAFRAPGGGPDDFPRILAAFRADDGPSGASPLVRFLFAVRWRLGALLGWDEPGEGLGNRVESLADRLPDDLRQESTGSPVPNSPFTTLYELPDEAALELANQTVHGVAHFGWVSTADGYELRMAVLVKPHGLLGRLYMAGIEPFRQLIVYPAMLRRWNRVWPHHDSSRDTVHEAGEVR
;
A
#
# COMPACT_ATOMS: atom_id res chain seq x y z
N MET A 1 -3.09 13.60 16.63
CA MET A 1 -3.92 12.38 16.52
C MET A 1 -3.07 11.31 15.86
N SER A 2 -3.20 10.04 16.29
CA SER A 2 -2.46 8.93 15.67
C SER A 2 -2.96 8.67 14.25
N ASN A 3 -2.05 8.46 13.33
CA ASN A 3 -2.39 8.08 11.95
C ASN A 3 -2.59 6.56 11.82
N ARG A 4 -2.28 5.80 12.87
CA ARG A 4 -2.57 4.38 12.97
C ARG A 4 -4.01 4.21 13.43
N LEU A 5 -4.76 3.40 12.70
CA LEU A 5 -6.15 3.09 12.96
C LEU A 5 -6.32 1.67 13.54
N PRO A 6 -7.40 1.38 14.27
CA PRO A 6 -7.76 0.02 14.63
C PRO A 6 -8.08 -0.80 13.38
N HIS A 7 -7.90 -2.13 13.45
CA HIS A 7 -8.16 -3.03 12.31
C HIS A 7 -9.61 -2.98 11.83
N THR A 8 -10.56 -2.72 12.75
CA THR A 8 -12.00 -2.56 12.45
C THR A 8 -12.28 -1.49 11.41
N GLU A 9 -11.48 -0.43 11.37
CA GLU A 9 -11.61 0.63 10.35
C GLU A 9 -11.33 0.14 8.91
N HIS A 10 -10.76 -1.04 8.77
CA HIS A 10 -10.60 -1.72 7.51
C HIS A 10 -11.60 -2.89 7.37
N THR A 11 -11.70 -3.76 8.38
CA THR A 11 -12.47 -5.00 8.29
C THR A 11 -13.99 -4.80 8.23
N GLU A 12 -14.50 -3.68 8.74
CA GLU A 12 -15.94 -3.33 8.70
C GLU A 12 -16.35 -2.62 7.41
N ARG A 13 -15.42 -2.33 6.51
CA ARG A 13 -15.72 -1.72 5.21
C ARG A 13 -15.89 -2.76 4.12
N PRO A 14 -16.77 -2.52 3.15
CA PRO A 14 -17.05 -3.48 2.08
C PRO A 14 -15.97 -3.43 0.97
N TRP A 15 -14.69 -3.54 1.36
CA TRP A 15 -13.59 -3.58 0.41
C TRP A 15 -13.58 -4.90 -0.38
N ARG A 16 -13.33 -4.84 -1.67
CA ARG A 16 -13.25 -5.99 -2.56
C ARG A 16 -12.14 -6.97 -2.15
N ILE A 17 -11.09 -6.47 -1.51
CA ILE A 17 -10.01 -7.33 -1.02
C ILE A 17 -10.48 -8.40 -0.04
N HIS A 18 -11.55 -8.18 0.70
CA HIS A 18 -12.10 -9.18 1.64
C HIS A 18 -12.70 -10.41 0.95
N GLU A 19 -13.19 -10.26 -0.29
CA GLU A 19 -13.68 -11.37 -1.11
C GLU A 19 -12.51 -12.20 -1.65
N ILE A 20 -11.37 -11.55 -1.93
CA ILE A 20 -10.22 -12.15 -2.61
C ILE A 20 -9.26 -12.81 -1.61
N ALA A 21 -9.05 -12.15 -0.47
CA ALA A 21 -8.10 -12.56 0.57
C ALA A 21 -8.75 -12.75 1.96
N PRO A 22 -9.85 -13.56 2.09
CA PRO A 22 -10.55 -13.77 3.36
C PRO A 22 -9.71 -14.52 4.38
N ASP A 23 -8.64 -15.17 3.94
CA ASP A 23 -7.69 -15.96 4.73
C ASP A 23 -6.41 -15.19 5.10
N PHE A 24 -6.41 -13.86 4.92
CA PHE A 24 -5.31 -12.97 5.30
C PHE A 24 -5.65 -12.19 6.57
N ASP A 25 -4.67 -12.04 7.46
CA ASP A 25 -4.79 -11.26 8.67
C ASP A 25 -4.41 -9.79 8.41
N VAL A 26 -5.26 -8.85 8.83
CA VAL A 26 -4.92 -7.42 8.83
C VAL A 26 -3.87 -7.16 9.92
N GLN A 27 -2.68 -6.72 9.52
CA GLN A 27 -1.57 -6.45 10.42
C GLN A 27 -1.53 -4.99 10.86
N ASP A 28 -1.74 -4.09 9.93
CA ASP A 28 -1.65 -2.64 10.17
C ASP A 28 -2.69 -1.90 9.33
N VAL A 29 -3.25 -0.82 9.89
CA VAL A 29 -4.11 0.13 9.18
C VAL A 29 -3.63 1.55 9.48
N TRP A 30 -3.43 2.34 8.42
CA TRP A 30 -2.92 3.71 8.50
C TRP A 30 -3.77 4.66 7.68
N ALA A 31 -3.99 5.86 8.21
CA ALA A 31 -4.64 6.96 7.51
C ALA A 31 -3.64 8.04 7.11
N PHE A 32 -3.73 8.46 5.86
CA PHE A 32 -2.98 9.57 5.28
C PHE A 32 -3.98 10.64 4.89
N ARG A 33 -4.11 11.67 5.71
CA ARG A 33 -5.11 12.72 5.53
C ARG A 33 -4.84 13.53 4.30
N ALA A 34 -5.90 13.86 3.57
CA ALA A 34 -5.90 14.64 2.35
C ALA A 34 -6.95 15.76 2.45
N PRO A 35 -6.75 16.77 3.32
CA PRO A 35 -7.69 17.87 3.44
C PRO A 35 -7.85 18.58 2.10
N GLY A 36 -9.11 18.91 1.74
CA GLY A 36 -9.44 19.49 0.44
C GLY A 36 -9.43 18.49 -0.73
N GLY A 37 -9.08 17.22 -0.50
CA GLY A 37 -9.14 16.17 -1.51
C GLY A 37 -10.57 15.91 -1.99
N GLY A 38 -10.72 15.61 -3.29
CA GLY A 38 -11.98 15.25 -3.94
C GLY A 38 -12.11 13.75 -4.22
N PRO A 39 -13.29 13.30 -4.66
CA PRO A 39 -13.55 11.89 -4.95
C PRO A 39 -12.63 11.32 -6.05
N ASP A 40 -12.25 12.15 -7.03
CA ASP A 40 -11.50 11.73 -8.21
C ASP A 40 -9.98 11.82 -8.05
N ASP A 41 -9.48 12.13 -6.84
CA ASP A 41 -8.04 12.32 -6.61
C ASP A 41 -7.28 10.99 -6.40
N PHE A 42 -7.97 9.88 -6.13
CA PHE A 42 -7.35 8.60 -5.80
C PHE A 42 -6.38 8.07 -6.86
N PRO A 43 -6.71 8.03 -8.16
CA PRO A 43 -5.78 7.52 -9.18
C PRO A 43 -4.49 8.33 -9.24
N ARG A 44 -4.57 9.66 -9.08
CA ARG A 44 -3.40 10.54 -9.06
C ARG A 44 -2.51 10.29 -7.84
N ILE A 45 -3.14 10.07 -6.69
CA ILE A 45 -2.45 9.77 -5.43
C ILE A 45 -1.75 8.41 -5.52
N LEU A 46 -2.44 7.41 -6.04
CA LEU A 46 -1.89 6.08 -6.24
C LEU A 46 -0.71 6.10 -7.23
N ALA A 47 -0.82 6.87 -8.31
CA ALA A 47 0.28 7.09 -9.26
C ALA A 47 1.49 7.75 -8.57
N ALA A 48 1.27 8.75 -7.71
CA ALA A 48 2.35 9.38 -6.95
C ALA A 48 3.02 8.41 -5.95
N PHE A 49 2.27 7.49 -5.35
CA PHE A 49 2.82 6.42 -4.52
C PHE A 49 3.69 5.44 -5.32
N ARG A 50 3.30 5.14 -6.57
CA ARG A 50 4.03 4.23 -7.47
C ARG A 50 5.25 4.88 -8.12
N ALA A 51 5.19 6.17 -8.40
CA ALA A 51 6.29 6.93 -9.03
C ALA A 51 7.50 7.12 -8.11
N ASP A 52 7.46 6.59 -6.90
CA ASP A 52 8.57 6.66 -5.98
C ASP A 52 9.74 5.78 -6.43
N ASP A 53 10.95 6.36 -6.40
CA ASP A 53 12.20 5.66 -6.69
C ASP A 53 12.54 4.56 -5.63
N GLY A 54 11.55 4.07 -4.88
CA GLY A 54 11.69 3.02 -3.88
C GLY A 54 12.67 3.40 -2.76
N PRO A 55 13.60 2.49 -2.35
CA PRO A 55 14.58 2.75 -1.31
C PRO A 55 15.52 3.92 -1.58
N SER A 56 15.64 4.37 -2.84
CA SER A 56 16.54 5.46 -3.24
C SER A 56 16.11 6.82 -2.66
N GLY A 57 14.81 7.06 -2.50
CA GLY A 57 14.27 8.25 -1.83
C GLY A 57 14.15 8.12 -0.31
N ALA A 58 14.44 6.96 0.26
CA ALA A 58 14.33 6.69 1.68
C ALA A 58 15.57 7.18 2.45
N SER A 59 15.40 7.40 3.77
CA SER A 59 16.53 7.75 4.64
C SER A 59 17.64 6.69 4.60
N PRO A 60 18.92 7.06 4.85
CA PRO A 60 20.03 6.11 4.87
C PRO A 60 19.78 4.90 5.79
N LEU A 61 19.07 5.09 6.89
CA LEU A 61 18.70 4.04 7.84
C LEU A 61 17.70 3.06 7.21
N VAL A 62 16.68 3.56 6.52
CA VAL A 62 15.69 2.72 5.83
C VAL A 62 16.38 1.92 4.72
N ARG A 63 17.26 2.55 3.94
CA ARG A 63 18.07 1.87 2.91
C ARG A 63 18.97 0.77 3.50
N PHE A 64 19.64 1.05 4.61
CA PHE A 64 20.47 0.08 5.32
C PHE A 64 19.66 -1.13 5.77
N LEU A 65 18.48 -0.90 6.36
CA LEU A 65 17.63 -1.98 6.85
C LEU A 65 17.04 -2.83 5.72
N PHE A 66 16.68 -2.21 4.59
CA PHE A 66 16.33 -2.98 3.39
C PHE A 66 17.53 -3.78 2.86
N ALA A 67 18.73 -3.21 2.87
CA ALA A 67 19.95 -3.93 2.46
C ALA A 67 20.25 -5.12 3.40
N VAL A 68 20.07 -4.95 4.71
CA VAL A 68 20.19 -6.05 5.70
C VAL A 68 19.14 -7.12 5.43
N ARG A 69 17.87 -6.73 5.21
CA ARG A 69 16.79 -7.68 4.88
C ARG A 69 17.13 -8.48 3.62
N TRP A 70 17.59 -7.81 2.56
CA TRP A 70 17.93 -8.48 1.31
C TRP A 70 19.17 -9.37 1.45
N ARG A 71 20.18 -8.94 2.22
CA ARG A 71 21.33 -9.81 2.52
C ARG A 71 20.95 -11.04 3.32
N LEU A 72 20.09 -10.89 4.34
CA LEU A 72 19.57 -12.01 5.10
C LEU A 72 18.70 -12.91 4.22
N GLY A 73 17.85 -12.32 3.37
CA GLY A 73 17.04 -13.05 2.39
C GLY A 73 17.88 -13.88 1.44
N ALA A 74 18.94 -13.30 0.88
CA ALA A 74 19.88 -14.00 0.00
C ALA A 74 20.69 -15.10 0.73
N LEU A 75 21.11 -14.86 1.99
CA LEU A 75 21.88 -15.82 2.78
C LEU A 75 21.03 -17.01 3.26
N LEU A 76 19.74 -16.76 3.51
CA LEU A 76 18.77 -17.75 4.00
C LEU A 76 17.90 -18.33 2.89
N GLY A 77 18.14 -17.91 1.64
CA GLY A 77 17.40 -18.39 0.47
C GLY A 77 15.94 -17.88 0.42
N TRP A 78 15.61 -16.79 1.11
CA TRP A 78 14.22 -16.30 1.20
C TRP A 78 13.73 -15.57 -0.05
N ASP A 79 14.64 -15.07 -0.88
CA ASP A 79 14.36 -14.25 -2.05
C ASP A 79 14.93 -14.89 -3.33
N GLU A 80 15.04 -16.22 -3.40
CA GLU A 80 15.54 -16.90 -4.60
C GLU A 80 14.57 -16.72 -5.79
N PRO A 81 15.10 -16.52 -7.01
CA PRO A 81 14.30 -16.52 -8.22
C PRO A 81 13.53 -17.84 -8.36
N GLY A 82 12.23 -17.78 -8.44
CA GLY A 82 11.34 -18.96 -8.52
C GLY A 82 10.64 -19.36 -7.24
N GLU A 83 10.87 -18.66 -6.13
CA GLU A 83 10.25 -18.94 -4.83
C GLU A 83 9.03 -18.05 -4.52
N GLY A 84 8.70 -17.12 -5.43
CA GLY A 84 7.60 -16.18 -5.30
C GLY A 84 6.31 -16.62 -5.98
N LEU A 85 5.53 -15.63 -6.43
CA LEU A 85 4.27 -15.83 -7.14
C LEU A 85 4.43 -16.76 -8.36
N GLY A 86 3.52 -17.70 -8.48
CA GLY A 86 3.40 -18.62 -9.61
C GLY A 86 4.19 -19.94 -9.48
N ASN A 87 5.19 -20.05 -8.58
CA ASN A 87 5.94 -21.29 -8.42
C ASN A 87 5.62 -22.06 -7.13
N ARG A 88 5.49 -21.36 -5.99
CA ARG A 88 5.12 -21.97 -4.70
C ARG A 88 3.87 -21.39 -4.08
N VAL A 89 3.48 -20.20 -4.49
CA VAL A 89 2.32 -19.47 -3.97
C VAL A 89 1.43 -19.12 -5.14
N GLU A 90 0.19 -19.62 -5.11
CA GLU A 90 -0.83 -19.19 -6.06
C GLU A 90 -1.10 -17.69 -5.90
N SER A 91 -1.07 -16.96 -7.00
CA SER A 91 -1.39 -15.54 -6.99
C SER A 91 -2.86 -15.33 -6.61
N LEU A 92 -3.13 -14.27 -5.87
CA LEU A 92 -4.50 -13.82 -5.64
C LEU A 92 -5.21 -13.36 -6.93
N ALA A 93 -4.45 -13.11 -8.01
CA ALA A 93 -5.01 -12.86 -9.33
C ALA A 93 -5.92 -14.02 -9.82
N ASP A 94 -5.60 -15.26 -9.42
CA ASP A 94 -6.42 -16.43 -9.75
C ASP A 94 -7.76 -16.46 -8.99
N ARG A 95 -7.86 -15.70 -7.89
CA ARG A 95 -9.09 -15.56 -7.08
C ARG A 95 -9.93 -14.35 -7.45
N LEU A 96 -9.48 -13.52 -8.37
CA LEU A 96 -10.22 -12.33 -8.77
C LEU A 96 -11.57 -12.70 -9.38
N PRO A 97 -12.67 -12.08 -8.94
CA PRO A 97 -13.95 -12.12 -9.64
C PRO A 97 -13.82 -11.60 -11.08
N ASP A 98 -14.72 -12.02 -11.97
CA ASP A 98 -14.62 -11.72 -13.41
C ASP A 98 -14.65 -10.21 -13.71
N ASP A 99 -15.37 -9.44 -12.92
CA ASP A 99 -15.44 -7.98 -13.03
C ASP A 99 -14.07 -7.33 -12.70
N LEU A 100 -13.38 -7.82 -11.69
CA LEU A 100 -12.05 -7.30 -11.30
C LEU A 100 -10.92 -7.79 -12.21
N ARG A 101 -11.09 -8.92 -12.89
CA ARG A 101 -10.10 -9.41 -13.86
C ARG A 101 -9.89 -8.46 -15.03
N GLN A 102 -10.92 -7.71 -15.41
CA GLN A 102 -10.84 -6.69 -16.47
C GLN A 102 -10.06 -5.46 -16.00
N GLU A 103 -10.12 -5.12 -14.72
CA GLU A 103 -9.40 -4.03 -14.06
C GLU A 103 -8.01 -4.45 -13.54
N SER A 104 -7.69 -5.75 -13.66
CA SER A 104 -6.39 -6.28 -13.25
C SER A 104 -5.35 -6.02 -14.33
N THR A 105 -4.33 -5.27 -13.98
CA THR A 105 -3.20 -5.07 -14.90
C THR A 105 -2.17 -6.17 -14.81
N GLY A 106 -2.09 -6.92 -13.70
CA GLY A 106 -1.03 -7.91 -13.44
C GLY A 106 0.37 -7.33 -13.57
N SER A 107 0.47 -6.00 -13.64
CA SER A 107 1.71 -5.29 -13.95
C SER A 107 2.60 -5.19 -12.73
N PRO A 108 3.90 -5.52 -12.85
CA PRO A 108 4.88 -5.25 -11.81
C PRO A 108 4.93 -3.75 -11.49
N VAL A 109 4.96 -3.40 -10.23
CA VAL A 109 5.20 -2.01 -9.81
C VAL A 109 6.69 -1.69 -9.99
N PRO A 110 7.06 -0.65 -10.76
CA PRO A 110 8.46 -0.32 -11.00
C PRO A 110 9.26 -0.17 -9.69
N ASN A 111 10.48 -0.70 -9.67
CA ASN A 111 11.40 -0.65 -8.52
C ASN A 111 10.81 -1.20 -7.20
N SER A 112 9.81 -2.07 -7.28
CA SER A 112 9.08 -2.64 -6.14
C SER A 112 8.89 -4.14 -6.35
N PRO A 113 8.89 -4.96 -5.28
CA PRO A 113 8.55 -6.37 -5.38
C PRO A 113 7.05 -6.64 -5.48
N PHE A 114 6.23 -5.61 -5.59
CA PHE A 114 4.78 -5.72 -5.68
C PHE A 114 4.29 -5.88 -7.13
N THR A 115 3.17 -6.61 -7.26
CA THR A 115 2.40 -6.73 -8.50
C THR A 115 0.99 -6.18 -8.25
N THR A 116 0.46 -5.42 -9.20
CA THR A 116 -0.90 -4.88 -9.09
C THR A 116 -1.92 -6.00 -9.26
N LEU A 117 -2.79 -6.20 -8.27
CA LEU A 117 -3.92 -7.11 -8.36
C LEU A 117 -5.09 -6.47 -9.12
N TYR A 118 -5.54 -5.32 -8.65
CA TYR A 118 -6.59 -4.51 -9.27
C TYR A 118 -6.45 -3.05 -8.88
N GLU A 119 -7.12 -2.19 -9.66
CA GLU A 119 -7.20 -0.77 -9.43
C GLU A 119 -8.59 -0.26 -9.80
N LEU A 120 -9.33 0.23 -8.81
CA LEU A 120 -10.65 0.81 -8.92
C LEU A 120 -10.58 2.34 -8.68
N PRO A 121 -11.64 3.10 -8.92
CA PRO A 121 -11.64 4.55 -8.69
C PRO A 121 -11.35 4.98 -7.24
N ASP A 122 -11.62 4.10 -6.27
CA ASP A 122 -11.49 4.39 -4.83
C ASP A 122 -10.79 3.27 -4.04
N GLU A 123 -10.36 2.20 -4.70
CA GLU A 123 -9.71 1.04 -4.07
C GLU A 123 -8.63 0.45 -4.97
N ALA A 124 -7.50 0.04 -4.39
CA ALA A 124 -6.47 -0.70 -5.12
C ALA A 124 -5.76 -1.71 -4.22
N ALA A 125 -5.28 -2.81 -4.80
CA ALA A 125 -4.51 -3.83 -4.10
C ALA A 125 -3.23 -4.19 -4.87
N LEU A 126 -2.14 -4.29 -4.12
CA LEU A 126 -0.83 -4.71 -4.60
C LEU A 126 -0.42 -5.98 -3.86
N GLU A 127 -0.02 -7.01 -4.57
CA GLU A 127 0.37 -8.31 -4.05
C GLU A 127 1.88 -8.47 -3.99
N LEU A 128 2.37 -9.10 -2.95
CA LEU A 128 3.75 -9.55 -2.77
C LEU A 128 3.76 -10.95 -2.18
N ALA A 129 4.50 -11.87 -2.77
CA ALA A 129 4.77 -13.15 -2.14
C ALA A 129 6.26 -13.51 -2.17
N ASN A 130 6.71 -14.14 -1.09
CA ASN A 130 8.02 -14.76 -0.96
C ASN A 130 7.92 -15.99 -0.05
N GLN A 131 9.06 -16.66 0.26
CA GLN A 131 9.07 -17.86 1.10
C GLN A 131 8.50 -17.67 2.50
N THR A 132 8.55 -16.45 3.05
CA THR A 132 8.16 -16.19 4.44
C THR A 132 6.73 -15.72 4.58
N VAL A 133 6.27 -14.91 3.63
CA VAL A 133 4.96 -14.29 3.69
C VAL A 133 4.32 -14.16 2.31
N HIS A 134 2.99 -14.22 2.29
CA HIS A 134 2.15 -13.74 1.23
C HIS A 134 1.43 -12.50 1.75
N GLY A 135 1.63 -11.36 1.14
CA GLY A 135 1.16 -10.07 1.63
C GLY A 135 0.42 -9.27 0.58
N VAL A 136 -0.48 -8.42 1.04
CA VAL A 136 -1.19 -7.44 0.24
C VAL A 136 -1.03 -6.07 0.87
N ALA A 137 -0.64 -5.09 0.08
CA ALA A 137 -0.80 -3.67 0.41
C ALA A 137 -2.11 -3.20 -0.24
N HIS A 138 -3.10 -2.93 0.59
CA HIS A 138 -4.40 -2.45 0.19
C HIS A 138 -4.52 -0.95 0.41
N PHE A 139 -5.09 -0.23 -0.53
CA PHE A 139 -5.32 1.21 -0.50
C PHE A 139 -6.79 1.49 -0.76
N GLY A 140 -7.41 2.30 0.10
CA GLY A 140 -8.79 2.73 -0.05
C GLY A 140 -8.91 4.25 0.10
N TRP A 141 -9.75 4.89 -0.70
CA TRP A 141 -10.02 6.32 -0.67
C TRP A 141 -11.31 6.59 0.08
N VAL A 142 -11.22 7.28 1.21
CA VAL A 142 -12.33 7.41 2.16
C VAL A 142 -12.69 8.85 2.35
N SER A 143 -13.97 9.19 2.17
CA SER A 143 -14.52 10.49 2.51
C SER A 143 -14.53 10.70 4.02
N THR A 144 -14.15 11.90 4.46
CA THR A 144 -14.16 12.38 5.84
C THR A 144 -14.84 13.73 5.94
N ALA A 145 -15.03 14.24 7.16
CA ALA A 145 -15.65 15.55 7.37
C ALA A 145 -14.82 16.70 6.75
N ASP A 146 -13.50 16.53 6.67
CA ASP A 146 -12.56 17.57 6.22
C ASP A 146 -12.05 17.33 4.77
N GLY A 147 -12.69 16.44 4.00
CA GLY A 147 -12.27 16.04 2.66
C GLY A 147 -12.12 14.53 2.55
N TYR A 148 -10.92 14.06 2.19
CA TYR A 148 -10.65 12.63 2.02
C TYR A 148 -9.40 12.20 2.78
N GLU A 149 -9.25 10.88 2.94
CA GLU A 149 -8.03 10.26 3.42
C GLU A 149 -7.72 8.98 2.64
N LEU A 150 -6.43 8.75 2.38
CA LEU A 150 -5.97 7.47 1.89
C LEU A 150 -5.81 6.53 3.08
N ARG A 151 -6.54 5.43 3.08
CA ARG A 151 -6.36 4.34 4.04
C ARG A 151 -5.51 3.26 3.41
N MET A 152 -4.41 2.95 4.07
CA MET A 152 -3.52 1.86 3.69
C MET A 152 -3.62 0.76 4.73
N ALA A 153 -3.92 -0.45 4.31
CA ALA A 153 -3.86 -1.65 5.14
C ALA A 153 -2.82 -2.63 4.61
N VAL A 154 -2.16 -3.32 5.53
CA VAL A 154 -1.26 -4.43 5.22
C VAL A 154 -1.93 -5.71 5.69
N LEU A 155 -2.26 -6.57 4.73
CA LEU A 155 -2.81 -7.89 4.98
C LEU A 155 -1.74 -8.94 4.73
N VAL A 156 -1.62 -9.94 5.60
CA VAL A 156 -0.56 -10.94 5.49
C VAL A 156 -1.07 -12.33 5.82
N LYS A 157 -0.63 -13.29 5.01
CA LYS A 157 -0.72 -14.72 5.30
C LYS A 157 0.70 -15.26 5.52
N PRO A 158 1.13 -15.46 6.77
CA PRO A 158 2.47 -15.94 7.06
C PRO A 158 2.62 -17.43 6.70
N HIS A 159 3.74 -17.81 6.10
CA HIS A 159 4.03 -19.20 5.77
C HIS A 159 4.64 -19.92 6.98
N GLY A 160 3.82 -20.72 7.67
CA GLY A 160 4.24 -21.55 8.80
C GLY A 160 4.81 -20.75 9.98
N LEU A 161 5.63 -21.42 10.79
CA LEU A 161 6.23 -20.83 11.99
C LEU A 161 7.29 -19.77 11.65
N LEU A 162 8.09 -20.01 10.61
CA LEU A 162 9.12 -19.07 10.17
C LEU A 162 8.53 -17.73 9.74
N GLY A 163 7.45 -17.75 8.96
CA GLY A 163 6.74 -16.55 8.55
C GLY A 163 6.18 -15.75 9.76
N ARG A 164 5.64 -16.44 10.76
CA ARG A 164 5.14 -15.79 12.00
C ARG A 164 6.27 -15.13 12.78
N LEU A 165 7.41 -15.81 12.97
CA LEU A 165 8.58 -15.25 13.64
C LEU A 165 9.15 -14.06 12.89
N TYR A 166 9.22 -14.16 11.56
CA TYR A 166 9.63 -13.06 10.71
C TYR A 166 8.71 -11.83 10.88
N MET A 167 7.39 -12.00 10.83
CA MET A 167 6.43 -10.93 11.01
C MET A 167 6.54 -10.26 12.39
N ALA A 168 6.72 -11.04 13.45
CA ALA A 168 6.95 -10.52 14.80
C ALA A 168 8.28 -9.74 14.89
N GLY A 169 9.34 -10.24 14.26
CA GLY A 169 10.64 -9.59 14.25
C GLY A 169 10.69 -8.26 13.51
N ILE A 170 9.92 -8.12 12.42
CA ILE A 170 9.89 -6.89 11.62
C ILE A 170 8.85 -5.87 12.11
N GLU A 171 7.96 -6.23 13.02
CA GLU A 171 6.91 -5.33 13.52
C GLU A 171 7.46 -4.03 14.10
N PRO A 172 8.43 -4.02 15.03
CA PRO A 172 8.99 -2.78 15.58
C PRO A 172 9.60 -1.89 14.47
N PHE A 173 10.22 -2.52 13.49
CA PHE A 173 10.82 -1.83 12.36
C PHE A 173 9.76 -1.12 11.49
N ARG A 174 8.67 -1.81 11.16
CA ARG A 174 7.55 -1.20 10.43
C ARG A 174 6.99 0.00 11.17
N GLN A 175 6.71 -0.17 12.48
CA GLN A 175 6.06 0.85 13.32
C GLN A 175 6.95 2.08 13.53
N LEU A 176 8.23 1.89 13.79
CA LEU A 176 9.12 2.97 14.22
C LEU A 176 9.84 3.67 13.06
N ILE A 177 9.99 3.02 11.91
CA ILE A 177 10.80 3.53 10.80
C ILE A 177 10.00 3.68 9.52
N VAL A 178 9.35 2.59 9.04
CA VAL A 178 8.70 2.59 7.73
C VAL A 178 7.52 3.56 7.72
N TYR A 179 6.55 3.37 8.60
CA TYR A 179 5.35 4.20 8.61
C TYR A 179 5.59 5.67 8.94
N PRO A 180 6.45 6.04 9.91
CA PRO A 180 6.81 7.45 10.10
C PRO A 180 7.51 8.08 8.90
N ALA A 181 8.31 7.32 8.15
CA ALA A 181 8.94 7.80 6.92
C ALA A 181 7.89 8.05 5.82
N MET A 182 6.92 7.14 5.65
CA MET A 182 5.80 7.29 4.71
C MET A 182 4.93 8.51 5.05
N LEU A 183 4.60 8.71 6.33
CA LEU A 183 3.82 9.86 6.79
C LEU A 183 4.55 11.20 6.54
N ARG A 184 5.85 11.26 6.86
CA ARG A 184 6.65 12.47 6.58
C ARG A 184 6.69 12.79 5.08
N ARG A 185 6.77 11.76 4.25
CA ARG A 185 6.72 11.92 2.80
C ARG A 185 5.34 12.40 2.34
N TRP A 186 4.26 11.76 2.79
CA TRP A 186 2.90 12.18 2.49
C TRP A 186 2.66 13.66 2.78
N ASN A 187 3.04 14.10 3.97
CA ASN A 187 2.90 15.51 4.40
C ASN A 187 3.73 16.50 3.56
N ARG A 188 4.73 16.04 2.81
CA ARG A 188 5.48 16.89 1.86
C ARG A 188 4.82 16.96 0.48
N VAL A 189 4.17 15.89 0.08
CA VAL A 189 3.56 15.79 -1.26
C VAL A 189 2.19 16.45 -1.28
N TRP A 190 1.39 16.26 -0.24
CA TRP A 190 0.00 16.73 -0.19
C TRP A 190 -0.18 18.26 -0.11
N PRO A 191 0.59 19.04 0.68
CA PRO A 191 0.39 20.49 0.82
C PRO A 191 0.51 21.30 -0.47
N HIS A 192 1.08 20.72 -1.52
CA HIS A 192 1.31 21.42 -2.79
C HIS A 192 0.09 21.46 -3.72
N HIS A 193 -1.07 20.97 -3.29
CA HIS A 193 -2.26 20.88 -4.13
C HIS A 193 -3.38 21.88 -3.80
N ASP A 194 -3.23 22.64 -2.71
CA ASP A 194 -4.27 23.57 -2.24
C ASP A 194 -4.29 24.93 -2.98
N SER A 195 -3.30 25.24 -3.81
CA SER A 195 -3.15 26.57 -4.39
C SER A 195 -3.65 26.73 -5.84
N SER A 196 -4.13 25.67 -6.49
CA SER A 196 -4.46 25.73 -7.92
C SER A 196 -5.97 25.77 -8.24
N ARG A 197 -6.85 25.57 -7.26
CA ARG A 197 -8.30 25.56 -7.48
C ARG A 197 -9.00 26.90 -7.21
N ASP A 198 -8.43 27.76 -6.38
CA ASP A 198 -9.08 29.04 -6.01
C ASP A 198 -8.94 30.15 -7.07
N THR A 199 -8.08 30.01 -8.08
CA THR A 199 -7.87 31.06 -9.09
C THR A 199 -8.78 30.98 -10.32
N VAL A 200 -9.62 29.96 -10.46
CA VAL A 200 -10.49 29.81 -11.64
C VAL A 200 -11.93 30.28 -11.39
N HIS A 201 -12.34 30.47 -10.12
CA HIS A 201 -13.73 30.86 -9.81
C HIS A 201 -13.96 32.38 -9.66
N GLU A 202 -12.91 33.18 -9.58
CA GLU A 202 -13.03 34.65 -9.41
C GLU A 202 -12.92 35.48 -10.72
N ALA A 203 -12.69 34.85 -11.87
CA ALA A 203 -12.55 35.55 -13.14
C ALA A 203 -13.82 35.57 -14.01
N GLY A 204 -14.97 35.10 -13.50
CA GLY A 204 -16.22 34.90 -14.26
C GLY A 204 -17.35 35.90 -14.00
N GLU A 205 -17.20 36.87 -13.10
CA GLU A 205 -18.32 37.78 -12.75
C GLU A 205 -17.97 39.26 -12.79
N VAL A 206 -17.54 39.72 -13.95
CA VAL A 206 -17.63 41.16 -14.35
C VAL A 206 -17.86 41.26 -15.85
N ARG A 207 -19.12 41.21 -16.27
CA ARG A 207 -19.72 42.10 -17.31
C ARG A 207 -21.16 41.72 -17.57
#